data_68022350abcfe42f9604555840972d9c
#
_entry.id   68022350abcfe42f9604555840972d9c
#
_cell.length_a   1.000
_cell.length_b   1.000
_cell.length_c   1.000
_cell.angle_alpha   90.00
_cell.angle_beta   90.00
_cell.angle_gamma   90.00
#
_symmetry.space_group_name_H-M   'P 1'
#
loop_
_entity.id
_entity.type
_entity.pdbx_description
1 polymer ?
#
loop_
_entity_poly.entity_id
_entity_poly.type
_entity_poly.pdbx_seq_one_letter_code
_entity_poly.pdbx_strand_id
1 'polypeptide(L)' 'SSAASDVYKRQDRFRFRRELFGNSDIRMNETLSLIDAMQSYEEAEDYILNDLNWDVENPDVAEFMKIVQKHFL' A
#
# COMPACT_ATOMS: atom_id res chain seq x y z
N SER A 1 -2.93 -8.30 -12.84
CA SER A 1 -2.17 -8.38 -11.60
C SER A 1 -2.86 -7.54 -10.51
N SER A 2 -2.62 -7.89 -9.26
CA SER A 2 -3.19 -7.18 -8.13
C SER A 2 -2.10 -6.42 -7.37
N ALA A 3 -2.49 -5.38 -6.65
CA ALA A 3 -1.57 -4.62 -5.80
C ALA A 3 -0.95 -5.53 -4.74
N ALA A 4 -1.74 -6.43 -4.17
CA ALA A 4 -1.25 -7.39 -3.19
C ALA A 4 -0.15 -8.27 -3.80
N SER A 5 -0.37 -8.78 -5.01
CA SER A 5 0.60 -9.62 -5.69
C SER A 5 1.89 -8.85 -5.98
N ASP A 6 1.77 -7.59 -6.44
CA ASP A 6 2.92 -6.76 -6.75
C ASP A 6 3.77 -6.49 -5.51
N VAL A 7 3.12 -6.18 -4.38
CA VAL A 7 3.82 -5.91 -3.12
C VAL A 7 4.51 -7.18 -2.61
N TYR A 8 3.80 -8.32 -2.62
CA TYR A 8 4.35 -9.56 -2.08
C TYR A 8 5.50 -10.14 -2.90
N LYS A 9 5.59 -9.79 -4.17
CA LYS A 9 6.69 -10.24 -5.01
C LYS A 9 7.97 -9.44 -4.80
N ARG A 10 7.89 -8.28 -4.16
CA ARG A 10 9.05 -7.44 -3.93
C ARG A 10 9.77 -7.88 -2.67
N GLN A 11 11.10 -7.68 -2.65
CA GLN A 11 11.89 -7.91 -1.46
C GLN A 11 11.52 -6.95 -0.33
N ASP A 12 10.90 -5.84 -0.69
CA ASP A 12 10.51 -4.77 0.26
C ASP A 12 9.29 -5.14 1.11
N ARG A 13 8.61 -6.24 0.81
CA ARG A 13 7.37 -6.58 1.51
C ARG A 13 7.53 -6.66 3.03
N PHE A 14 8.66 -7.16 3.49
CA PHE A 14 8.93 -7.26 4.93
C PHE A 14 9.10 -5.90 5.56
N ARG A 15 9.77 -4.99 4.84
CA ARG A 15 9.94 -3.61 5.29
C ARG A 15 8.60 -2.90 5.37
N PHE A 16 7.76 -3.02 4.35
CA PHE A 16 6.44 -2.40 4.34
C PHE A 16 5.60 -2.93 5.49
N ARG A 17 5.58 -4.25 5.71
CA ARG A 17 4.83 -4.82 6.81
C ARG A 17 5.30 -4.27 8.15
N ARG A 18 6.61 -4.21 8.36
CA ARG A 18 7.18 -3.74 9.61
C ARG A 18 6.96 -2.24 9.83
N GLU A 19 7.21 -1.44 8.79
CA GLU A 19 7.21 0.02 8.93
C GLU A 19 5.81 0.64 8.79
N LEU A 20 4.95 0.04 7.99
CA LEU A 20 3.65 0.63 7.68
C LEU A 20 2.49 -0.07 8.38
N PHE A 21 2.62 -1.34 8.72
CA PHE A 21 1.53 -2.14 9.25
C PHE A 21 1.81 -2.71 10.65
N GLY A 22 2.81 -2.20 11.33
CA GLY A 22 3.14 -2.66 12.67
C GLY A 22 3.47 -4.15 12.73
N ASN A 23 4.08 -4.68 11.68
CA ASN A 23 4.49 -6.07 11.56
C ASN A 23 3.30 -7.06 11.55
N SER A 24 2.13 -6.60 11.06
CA SER A 24 0.92 -7.41 10.99
C SER A 24 0.59 -7.79 9.55
N ASP A 25 0.68 -9.09 9.24
CA ASP A 25 0.28 -9.62 7.93
C ASP A 25 -1.20 -9.40 7.67
N ILE A 26 -2.02 -9.55 8.70
CA ILE A 26 -3.48 -9.41 8.57
C ILE A 26 -3.83 -7.99 8.14
N ARG A 27 -3.24 -6.98 8.79
CA ARG A 27 -3.50 -5.58 8.44
C ARG A 27 -3.01 -5.26 7.04
N MET A 28 -1.84 -5.76 6.68
CA MET A 28 -1.29 -5.56 5.34
C MET A 28 -2.19 -6.17 4.27
N ASN A 29 -2.65 -7.41 4.49
CA ASN A 29 -3.53 -8.09 3.55
C ASN A 29 -4.88 -7.38 3.41
N GLU A 30 -5.45 -6.92 4.52
CA GLU A 30 -6.72 -6.19 4.49
C GLU A 30 -6.59 -4.89 3.70
N THR A 31 -5.52 -4.13 3.94
CA THR A 31 -5.27 -2.87 3.25
C THR A 31 -5.08 -3.09 1.75
N LEU A 32 -4.28 -4.08 1.37
CA LEU A 32 -4.03 -4.37 -0.03
C LEU A 32 -5.30 -4.85 -0.75
N SER A 33 -6.14 -5.63 -0.05
CA SER A 33 -7.42 -6.06 -0.61
C SER A 33 -8.36 -4.89 -0.84
N LEU A 34 -8.40 -3.93 0.08
CA LEU A 34 -9.21 -2.73 -0.08
C LEU A 34 -8.73 -1.91 -1.27
N ILE A 35 -7.42 -1.76 -1.41
CA ILE A 35 -6.84 -1.01 -2.53
C ILE A 35 -7.16 -1.70 -3.86
N ASP A 36 -7.09 -3.04 -3.91
CA ASP A 36 -7.43 -3.79 -5.11
C ASP A 36 -8.89 -3.59 -5.54
N ALA A 37 -9.77 -3.35 -4.59
CA ALA A 37 -11.18 -3.13 -4.87
C ALA A 37 -11.49 -1.70 -5.33
N MET A 38 -10.53 -0.79 -5.20
CA MET A 38 -10.71 0.60 -5.61
C MET A 38 -10.59 0.74 -7.13
N GLN A 39 -11.23 1.79 -7.68
CA GLN A 39 -11.32 1.97 -9.12
C GLN A 39 -10.27 2.91 -9.69
N SER A 40 -9.61 3.70 -8.85
CA SER A 40 -8.61 4.66 -9.32
C SER A 40 -7.54 4.88 -8.26
N TYR A 41 -6.40 5.39 -8.73
CA TYR A 41 -5.30 5.75 -7.84
C TYR A 41 -5.71 6.88 -6.89
N GLU A 42 -6.52 7.82 -7.36
CA GLU A 42 -6.97 8.93 -6.52
C GLU A 42 -7.74 8.42 -5.30
N GLU A 43 -8.56 7.41 -5.49
CA GLU A 43 -9.30 6.77 -4.41
C GLU A 43 -8.35 6.11 -3.41
N ALA A 44 -7.35 5.40 -3.92
CA ALA A 44 -6.35 4.75 -3.08
C ALA A 44 -5.49 5.78 -2.33
N GLU A 45 -5.11 6.86 -3.00
CA GLU A 45 -4.33 7.92 -2.39
C GLU A 45 -5.11 8.58 -1.24
N ASP A 46 -6.37 8.89 -1.48
CA ASP A 46 -7.23 9.47 -0.46
C ASP A 46 -7.34 8.57 0.76
N TYR A 47 -7.51 7.28 0.53
CA TYR A 47 -7.57 6.30 1.62
C TYR A 47 -6.28 6.28 2.43
N ILE A 48 -5.13 6.26 1.76
CA ILE A 48 -3.82 6.22 2.43
C ILE A 48 -3.58 7.49 3.25
N LEU A 49 -3.90 8.65 2.69
CA LEU A 49 -3.60 9.91 3.34
C LEU A 49 -4.59 10.30 4.43
N ASN A 50 -5.87 9.93 4.28
CA ASN A 50 -6.91 10.36 5.20
C ASN A 50 -7.38 9.26 6.15
N ASP A 51 -7.60 8.06 5.66
CA ASP A 51 -8.06 6.95 6.51
C ASP A 51 -6.92 6.32 7.28
N LEU A 52 -5.82 6.00 6.61
CA LEU A 52 -4.63 5.45 7.25
C LEU A 52 -3.78 6.55 7.89
N ASN A 53 -3.94 7.76 7.40
CA ASN A 53 -3.23 8.96 7.91
C ASN A 53 -1.71 8.77 7.88
N TRP A 54 -1.20 8.18 6.80
CA TRP A 54 0.24 8.00 6.62
C TRP A 54 0.89 9.29 6.15
N ASP A 55 2.16 9.47 6.53
CA ASP A 55 2.95 10.65 6.17
C ASP A 55 3.62 10.43 4.81
N VAL A 56 3.26 11.27 3.83
CA VAL A 56 3.82 11.17 2.48
C VAL A 56 5.33 11.46 2.43
N GLU A 57 5.86 12.11 3.44
CA GLU A 57 7.29 12.39 3.52
C GLU A 57 8.10 11.18 3.97
N ASN A 58 7.44 10.18 4.53
CA ASN A 58 8.08 8.92 4.89
C ASN A 58 8.49 8.17 3.63
N PRO A 59 9.80 7.82 3.48
CA PRO A 59 10.27 7.13 2.28
C PRO A 59 9.55 5.80 2.01
N ASP A 60 9.18 5.09 3.07
CA ASP A 60 8.47 3.81 2.91
C ASP A 60 7.06 4.01 2.38
N VAL A 61 6.39 5.08 2.83
CA VAL A 61 5.07 5.44 2.31
C VAL A 61 5.17 5.84 0.84
N ALA A 62 6.17 6.64 0.49
CA ALA A 62 6.38 7.07 -0.90
C ALA A 62 6.61 5.87 -1.82
N GLU A 63 7.41 4.91 -1.39
CA GLU A 63 7.67 3.68 -2.16
C GLU A 63 6.39 2.88 -2.34
N PHE A 64 5.63 2.69 -1.27
CA PHE A 64 4.37 1.97 -1.31
C PHE A 64 3.39 2.62 -2.28
N MET A 65 3.29 3.94 -2.23
CA MET A 65 2.39 4.68 -3.12
C MET A 65 2.80 4.55 -4.60
N LYS A 66 4.10 4.48 -4.88
CA LYS A 66 4.57 4.24 -6.26
C LYS A 66 4.09 2.89 -6.78
N ILE A 67 4.14 1.87 -5.94
CA ILE A 67 3.69 0.53 -6.30
C ILE A 67 2.18 0.55 -6.58
N VAL A 68 1.43 1.21 -5.71
CA VAL A 68 -0.02 1.34 -5.87
C VAL A 68 -0.35 2.10 -7.16
N GLN A 69 0.38 3.17 -7.44
CA GLN A 69 0.17 3.95 -8.67
C GLN A 69 0.36 3.08 -9.92
N LYS A 70 1.39 2.24 -9.93
CA LYS A 70 1.64 1.33 -11.05
C LYS A 70 0.50 0.35 -11.25
N HIS A 71 -0.12 -0.08 -10.15
CA HIS A 71 -1.26 -1.00 -10.22
C HIS A 71 -2.44 -0.40 -11.00
N PHE A 72 -2.63 0.91 -10.90
CA PHE A 72 -3.74 1.60 -11.55
C PHE A 72 -3.38 2.18 -12.94
N LEU A 73 -2.16 2.00 -13.38
CA LEU A 73 -1.76 2.37 -14.74
C LEU A 73 -2.11 1.22 -15.73
#